data_f074b268c587ff8f28fe2f868700b2e6
#
_entry.id   f074b268c587ff8f28fe2f868700b2e6
#
_cell.length_a   1.000
_cell.length_b   1.000
_cell.length_c   1.000
_cell.angle_alpha   90.00
_cell.angle_beta   90.00
_cell.angle_gamma   90.00
#
_symmetry.space_group_name_H-M   'P 1'
#
loop_
_entity.id
_entity.type
_entity.pdbx_description
1 polymer ?
#
loop_
_entity_poly.entity_id
_entity_poly.type
_entity_poly.pdbx_seq_one_letter_code
_entity_poly.pdbx_strand_id
1 'polypeptide(L)'
;MPKPVMLVVLDGWGWREDPADNAVRQARTPAFDALWASCPHAFLRTSGEDVGLPGGQMGNSEVGHLNLGAGRVVMQDLPRIDTACRDGSLGTIPALGDLIGKLRASGGTCHLMGLLSPGGVHSHQDHAVELARVVSAAGVKVAIHCFTDGRDTPPRAAPDYFRRFEAGIAGLPGVSIATVTGRYFAMDRD
;
A
#
# COMPACT_ATOMS: atom_id res chain seq x y z
N MET A 1 -35.65 -19.51 -21.22
CA MET A 1 -34.30 -18.94 -21.33
C MET A 1 -34.11 -17.97 -20.17
N PRO A 2 -32.98 -17.93 -19.49
CA PRO A 2 -32.73 -16.93 -18.47
C PRO A 2 -32.77 -15.52 -19.09
N LYS A 3 -33.33 -14.56 -18.36
CA LYS A 3 -33.35 -13.16 -18.80
C LYS A 3 -31.91 -12.60 -18.72
N PRO A 4 -31.46 -11.84 -19.75
CA PRO A 4 -30.15 -11.23 -19.71
C PRO A 4 -30.04 -10.18 -18.57
N VAL A 5 -28.90 -10.11 -17.93
CA VAL A 5 -28.55 -9.08 -16.93
C VAL A 5 -27.40 -8.26 -17.51
N MET A 6 -27.53 -6.95 -17.41
CA MET A 6 -26.49 -6.01 -17.87
C MET A 6 -25.96 -5.23 -16.67
N LEU A 7 -24.65 -5.21 -16.49
CA LEU A 7 -23.95 -4.29 -15.59
C LEU A 7 -23.39 -3.13 -16.41
N VAL A 8 -23.76 -1.91 -16.08
CA VAL A 8 -23.21 -0.70 -16.69
C VAL A 8 -22.40 0.05 -15.64
N VAL A 9 -21.11 0.20 -15.88
CA VAL A 9 -20.19 0.94 -14.99
C VAL A 9 -19.93 2.30 -15.60
N LEU A 10 -20.29 3.36 -14.88
CA LEU A 10 -19.98 4.74 -15.22
C LEU A 10 -18.73 5.14 -14.41
N ASP A 11 -17.56 4.79 -14.92
CA ASP A 11 -16.29 5.04 -14.24
C ASP A 11 -16.05 6.55 -14.07
N GLY A 12 -15.65 6.95 -12.86
CA GLY A 12 -15.49 8.36 -12.49
C GLY A 12 -16.79 9.14 -12.23
N TRP A 13 -17.96 8.50 -12.36
CA TRP A 13 -19.25 9.12 -12.06
C TRP A 13 -19.50 9.11 -10.55
N GLY A 14 -19.02 10.17 -9.87
CA GLY A 14 -19.16 10.31 -8.41
C GLY A 14 -20.44 11.04 -8.00
N TRP A 15 -20.78 10.97 -6.72
CA TRP A 15 -21.89 11.67 -6.13
C TRP A 15 -21.40 12.78 -5.20
N ARG A 16 -21.89 14.00 -5.46
CA ARG A 16 -21.79 15.18 -4.60
C ARG A 16 -23.02 16.05 -4.83
N GLU A 17 -23.65 16.50 -3.75
CA GLU A 17 -24.87 17.32 -3.85
C GLU A 17 -24.59 18.75 -4.35
N ASP A 18 -23.46 19.32 -3.91
CA ASP A 18 -23.04 20.65 -4.32
C ASP A 18 -22.76 20.72 -5.83
N PRO A 19 -23.43 21.62 -6.58
CA PRO A 19 -23.21 21.80 -8.00
C PRO A 19 -21.91 22.56 -8.33
N ALA A 20 -21.28 23.26 -7.37
CA ALA A 20 -20.06 24.01 -7.64
C ALA A 20 -18.93 23.04 -8.07
N ASP A 21 -18.29 23.32 -9.21
CA ASP A 21 -17.23 22.47 -9.80
C ASP A 21 -17.61 20.98 -9.92
N ASN A 22 -18.89 20.70 -10.20
CA ASN A 22 -19.45 19.36 -10.29
C ASN A 22 -20.07 19.12 -11.67
N ALA A 23 -19.28 18.58 -12.58
CA ALA A 23 -19.70 18.35 -13.96
C ALA A 23 -20.94 17.44 -14.06
N VAL A 24 -21.06 16.43 -13.20
CA VAL A 24 -22.22 15.53 -13.17
C VAL A 24 -23.52 16.27 -12.83
N ARG A 25 -23.46 17.15 -11.81
CA ARG A 25 -24.64 17.91 -11.37
C ARG A 25 -25.00 19.06 -12.32
N GLN A 26 -24.04 19.57 -13.07
CA GLN A 26 -24.25 20.64 -14.06
C GLN A 26 -24.67 20.09 -15.43
N ALA A 27 -24.44 18.83 -15.70
CA ALA A 27 -24.79 18.20 -16.95
C ALA A 27 -26.31 17.97 -17.06
N ARG A 28 -26.81 17.95 -18.29
CA ARG A 28 -28.18 17.53 -18.59
C ARG A 28 -28.24 16.01 -18.70
N THR A 29 -28.72 15.34 -17.66
CA THR A 29 -28.71 13.87 -17.52
C THR A 29 -30.12 13.26 -17.36
N PRO A 30 -31.07 13.50 -18.28
CA PRO A 30 -32.48 13.13 -18.06
C PRO A 30 -32.71 11.64 -17.86
N ALA A 31 -31.92 10.76 -18.51
CA ALA A 31 -32.06 9.32 -18.34
C ALA A 31 -31.54 8.89 -16.96
N PHE A 32 -30.40 9.40 -16.52
CA PHE A 32 -29.87 9.13 -15.19
C PHE A 32 -30.79 9.66 -14.09
N ASP A 33 -31.29 10.89 -14.25
CA ASP A 33 -32.21 11.51 -13.30
C ASP A 33 -33.51 10.71 -13.15
N ALA A 34 -34.05 10.22 -14.25
CA ALA A 34 -35.25 9.38 -14.24
C ALA A 34 -35.00 8.05 -13.53
N LEU A 35 -33.87 7.38 -13.79
CA LEU A 35 -33.49 6.14 -13.12
C LEU A 35 -33.28 6.38 -11.62
N TRP A 36 -32.58 7.47 -11.26
CA TRP A 36 -32.33 7.81 -9.86
C TRP A 36 -33.63 8.07 -9.09
N ALA A 37 -34.60 8.71 -9.70
CA ALA A 37 -35.89 9.02 -9.06
C ALA A 37 -36.81 7.81 -8.93
N SER A 38 -36.74 6.84 -9.85
CA SER A 38 -37.73 5.78 -9.96
C SER A 38 -37.23 4.38 -9.60
N CYS A 39 -35.92 4.18 -9.55
CA CYS A 39 -35.31 2.87 -9.29
C CYS A 39 -34.68 2.78 -7.90
N PRO A 40 -34.63 1.59 -7.27
CA PRO A 40 -33.84 1.40 -6.06
C PRO A 40 -32.37 1.75 -6.29
N HIS A 41 -31.78 2.50 -5.38
CA HIS A 41 -30.38 2.88 -5.46
C HIS A 41 -29.73 2.88 -4.07
N ALA A 42 -28.40 2.78 -4.03
CA ALA A 42 -27.60 2.84 -2.83
C ALA A 42 -26.24 3.49 -3.10
N PHE A 43 -25.59 3.97 -2.06
CA PHE A 43 -24.23 4.49 -2.14
C PHE A 43 -23.22 3.38 -1.81
N LEU A 44 -22.10 3.39 -2.51
CA LEU A 44 -20.93 2.58 -2.21
C LEU A 44 -19.82 3.49 -1.70
N ARG A 45 -19.10 3.04 -0.69
CA ARG A 45 -17.83 3.65 -0.33
C ARG A 45 -16.77 3.23 -1.33
N THR A 46 -15.94 4.19 -1.76
CA THR A 46 -15.01 4.00 -2.87
C THR A 46 -13.56 4.30 -2.52
N SER A 47 -13.23 4.41 -1.23
CA SER A 47 -11.89 4.78 -0.77
C SER A 47 -11.48 4.04 0.50
N GLY A 48 -10.20 4.04 0.78
CA GLY A 48 -9.63 3.49 2.01
C GLY A 48 -9.92 2.01 2.22
N GLU A 49 -10.08 1.62 3.46
CA GLU A 49 -10.26 0.23 3.87
C GLU A 49 -11.52 -0.42 3.30
N ASP A 50 -12.55 0.37 3.03
CA ASP A 50 -13.80 -0.11 2.42
C ASP A 50 -13.60 -0.72 1.01
N VAL A 51 -12.49 -0.41 0.36
CA VAL A 51 -12.11 -0.97 -0.95
C VAL A 51 -10.78 -1.74 -0.92
N GLY A 52 -10.25 -2.01 0.26
CA GLY A 52 -9.01 -2.77 0.44
C GLY A 52 -7.74 -1.95 0.28
N LEU A 53 -7.82 -0.63 0.36
CA LEU A 53 -6.69 0.30 0.36
C LEU A 53 -6.35 0.75 1.79
N PRO A 54 -5.18 1.35 2.02
CA PRO A 54 -4.88 1.99 3.30
C PRO A 54 -5.91 3.05 3.69
N GLY A 55 -6.12 3.24 4.98
CA GLY A 55 -7.01 4.29 5.51
C GLY A 55 -6.65 5.67 4.95
N GLY A 56 -7.66 6.42 4.51
CA GLY A 56 -7.47 7.76 3.94
C GLY A 56 -6.99 7.82 2.48
N GLN A 57 -6.64 6.69 1.88
CA GLN A 57 -6.25 6.66 0.47
C GLN A 57 -7.48 6.72 -0.44
N MET A 58 -7.42 7.60 -1.45
CA MET A 58 -8.47 7.70 -2.47
C MET A 58 -8.51 6.41 -3.31
N GLY A 59 -9.72 5.96 -3.64
CA GLY A 59 -9.91 4.82 -4.53
C GLY A 59 -9.48 5.10 -5.98
N ASN A 60 -9.39 4.04 -6.75
CA ASN A 60 -9.09 4.09 -8.17
C ASN A 60 -9.90 3.03 -8.93
N SER A 61 -9.90 3.14 -10.26
CA SER A 61 -10.66 2.27 -11.14
C SER A 61 -10.25 0.80 -11.02
N GLU A 62 -8.96 0.51 -10.92
CA GLU A 62 -8.45 -0.86 -10.82
C GLU A 62 -9.01 -1.58 -9.60
N VAL A 63 -8.89 -0.97 -8.42
CA VAL A 63 -9.38 -1.53 -7.16
C VAL A 63 -10.90 -1.66 -7.16
N GLY A 64 -11.62 -0.66 -7.69
CA GLY A 64 -13.07 -0.70 -7.79
C GLY A 64 -13.56 -1.85 -8.66
N HIS A 65 -13.00 -2.01 -9.86
CA HIS A 65 -13.35 -3.10 -10.77
C HIS A 65 -12.96 -4.48 -10.20
N LEU A 66 -11.82 -4.56 -9.51
CA LEU A 66 -11.40 -5.80 -8.85
C LEU A 66 -12.42 -6.24 -7.79
N ASN A 67 -12.90 -5.31 -6.96
CA ASN A 67 -13.90 -5.58 -5.93
C ASN A 67 -15.26 -5.98 -6.54
N LEU A 68 -15.69 -5.29 -7.59
CA LEU A 68 -16.91 -5.65 -8.32
C LEU A 68 -16.82 -7.05 -8.92
N GLY A 69 -15.70 -7.37 -9.57
CA GLY A 69 -15.48 -8.69 -10.18
C GLY A 69 -15.37 -9.82 -9.17
N ALA A 70 -14.78 -9.54 -8.01
CA ALA A 70 -14.63 -10.52 -6.91
C ALA A 70 -15.91 -10.69 -6.08
N GLY A 71 -16.84 -9.74 -6.14
CA GLY A 71 -18.04 -9.69 -5.28
C GLY A 71 -17.73 -9.51 -3.79
N ARG A 72 -16.56 -8.98 -3.47
CA ARG A 72 -16.08 -8.72 -2.10
C ARG A 72 -14.95 -7.70 -2.11
N VAL A 73 -14.66 -7.14 -0.94
CA VAL A 73 -13.44 -6.32 -0.79
C VAL A 73 -12.20 -7.20 -0.94
N VAL A 74 -11.30 -6.79 -1.84
CA VAL A 74 -10.00 -7.43 -2.06
C VAL A 74 -8.92 -6.55 -1.45
N MET A 75 -8.38 -6.99 -0.32
CA MET A 75 -7.31 -6.27 0.37
C MET A 75 -6.06 -6.22 -0.51
N GLN A 76 -5.55 -5.03 -0.74
CA GLN A 76 -4.32 -4.79 -1.48
C GLN A 76 -3.09 -5.19 -0.65
N ASP A 77 -1.91 -5.28 -1.27
CA ASP A 77 -0.72 -5.81 -0.60
C ASP A 77 -0.30 -4.93 0.58
N LEU A 78 -0.34 -3.61 0.45
CA LEU A 78 0.09 -2.72 1.53
C LEU A 78 -0.71 -2.92 2.83
N PRO A 79 -2.06 -2.87 2.86
CA PRO A 79 -2.85 -3.17 4.06
C PRO A 79 -2.68 -4.60 4.58
N ARG A 80 -2.41 -5.56 3.70
CA ARG A 80 -2.11 -6.96 4.11
C ARG A 80 -0.80 -7.03 4.88
N ILE A 81 0.25 -6.36 4.37
CA ILE A 81 1.56 -6.31 5.03
C ILE A 81 1.45 -5.51 6.34
N ASP A 82 0.75 -4.37 6.34
CA ASP A 82 0.50 -3.57 7.55
C ASP A 82 -0.16 -4.42 8.65
N THR A 83 -1.11 -5.25 8.28
CA THR A 83 -1.77 -6.16 9.21
C THR A 83 -0.79 -7.21 9.73
N ALA A 84 -0.02 -7.83 8.84
CA ALA A 84 0.97 -8.84 9.22
C ALA A 84 2.09 -8.28 10.12
N CYS A 85 2.47 -7.01 9.92
CA CYS A 85 3.39 -6.32 10.82
C CYS A 85 2.77 -6.07 12.20
N ARG A 86 1.49 -5.68 12.23
CA ARG A 86 0.79 -5.30 13.46
C ARG A 86 0.44 -6.50 14.34
N ASP A 87 0.01 -7.61 13.75
CA ASP A 87 -0.38 -8.82 14.46
C ASP A 87 0.75 -9.84 14.64
N GLY A 88 1.96 -9.53 14.12
CA GLY A 88 3.14 -10.38 14.22
C GLY A 88 3.17 -11.57 13.26
N SER A 89 2.15 -11.73 12.42
CA SER A 89 2.09 -12.87 11.48
C SER A 89 3.14 -12.80 10.36
N LEU A 90 3.79 -11.64 10.16
CA LEU A 90 4.91 -11.50 9.24
C LEU A 90 6.01 -12.53 9.52
N GLY A 91 6.33 -12.77 10.80
CA GLY A 91 7.33 -13.76 11.22
C GLY A 91 6.95 -15.22 10.96
N THR A 92 5.70 -15.51 10.68
CA THR A 92 5.17 -16.85 10.43
C THR A 92 5.08 -17.22 8.93
N ILE A 93 5.44 -16.28 8.04
CA ILE A 93 5.41 -16.53 6.60
C ILE A 93 6.44 -17.60 6.23
N PRO A 94 6.05 -18.73 5.61
CA PRO A 94 6.95 -19.85 5.33
C PRO A 94 8.18 -19.43 4.52
N ALA A 95 8.01 -18.61 3.48
CA ALA A 95 9.12 -18.14 2.65
C ALA A 95 10.16 -17.33 3.43
N LEU A 96 9.73 -16.53 4.41
CA LEU A 96 10.64 -15.79 5.30
C LEU A 96 11.36 -16.75 6.26
N GLY A 97 10.65 -17.72 6.79
CA GLY A 97 11.25 -18.77 7.63
C GLY A 97 12.33 -19.57 6.88
N ASP A 98 12.06 -19.96 5.64
CA ASP A 98 13.02 -20.67 4.77
C ASP A 98 14.27 -19.82 4.49
N LEU A 99 14.07 -18.52 4.18
CA LEU A 99 15.18 -17.58 3.99
C LEU A 99 16.05 -17.48 5.24
N ILE A 100 15.43 -17.26 6.39
CA ILE A 100 16.12 -17.18 7.69
C ILE A 100 16.89 -18.47 7.97
N GLY A 101 16.29 -19.63 7.73
CA GLY A 101 16.94 -20.93 7.89
C GLY A 101 18.21 -21.08 7.03
N LYS A 102 18.14 -20.70 5.76
CA LYS A 102 19.28 -20.69 4.84
C LYS A 102 20.39 -19.75 5.28
N LEU A 103 20.02 -18.53 5.71
CA LEU A 103 20.99 -17.53 6.18
C LEU A 103 21.69 -17.97 7.46
N ARG A 104 20.96 -18.57 8.40
CA ARG A 104 21.57 -19.15 9.62
C ARG A 104 22.55 -20.28 9.30
N ALA A 105 22.18 -21.17 8.39
CA ALA A 105 23.03 -22.28 8.01
C ALA A 105 24.31 -21.85 7.30
N SER A 106 24.24 -20.78 6.49
CA SER A 106 25.40 -20.25 5.75
C SER A 106 26.23 -19.21 6.52
N GLY A 107 25.73 -18.69 7.65
CA GLY A 107 26.33 -17.54 8.33
C GLY A 107 26.16 -16.23 7.53
N GLY A 108 25.24 -16.21 6.58
CA GLY A 108 25.00 -15.08 5.67
C GLY A 108 24.34 -13.87 6.33
N THR A 109 24.24 -12.78 5.56
CA THR A 109 23.59 -11.54 5.95
C THR A 109 22.32 -11.35 5.11
N CYS A 110 21.23 -10.96 5.75
CA CYS A 110 20.01 -10.53 5.06
C CYS A 110 20.18 -9.10 4.55
N HIS A 111 19.99 -8.88 3.26
CA HIS A 111 20.02 -7.55 2.66
C HIS A 111 18.59 -7.09 2.39
N LEU A 112 18.17 -6.02 3.07
CA LEU A 112 16.89 -5.35 2.83
C LEU A 112 17.15 -4.09 2.00
N MET A 113 16.40 -3.90 0.92
CA MET A 113 16.52 -2.72 0.08
C MET A 113 15.16 -2.17 -0.31
N GLY A 114 15.02 -0.86 -0.37
CA GLY A 114 13.78 -0.21 -0.74
C GLY A 114 13.73 1.27 -0.41
N LEU A 115 12.63 1.92 -0.79
CA LEU A 115 12.37 3.31 -0.46
C LEU A 115 12.14 3.48 1.03
N LEU A 116 12.90 4.41 1.62
CA LEU A 116 12.81 4.76 3.02
C LEU A 116 11.90 5.98 3.20
N SER A 117 10.61 5.74 3.23
CA SER A 117 9.60 6.77 3.47
C SER A 117 8.28 6.14 3.98
N PRO A 118 7.33 6.94 4.49
CA PRO A 118 5.98 6.52 4.79
C PRO A 118 5.03 6.58 3.57
N GLY A 119 5.54 6.81 2.36
CA GLY A 119 4.71 7.02 1.16
C GLY A 119 3.83 5.83 0.79
N GLY A 120 4.32 4.61 0.99
CA GLY A 120 3.52 3.39 0.80
C GLY A 120 3.19 3.05 -0.66
N VAL A 121 3.75 3.76 -1.64
CA VAL A 121 3.50 3.49 -3.07
C VAL A 121 4.31 2.29 -3.55
N HIS A 122 5.61 2.28 -3.27
CA HIS A 122 6.51 1.20 -3.66
C HIS A 122 7.02 0.40 -2.46
N SER A 123 7.15 1.03 -1.30
CA SER A 123 7.52 0.41 -0.03
C SER A 123 7.10 1.31 1.14
N HIS A 124 7.15 0.78 2.35
CA HIS A 124 6.90 1.54 3.57
C HIS A 124 8.03 1.28 4.57
N GLN A 125 8.60 2.32 5.14
CA GLN A 125 9.76 2.20 6.04
C GLN A 125 9.49 1.35 7.29
N ASP A 126 8.27 1.37 7.82
CA ASP A 126 7.91 0.59 9.00
C ASP A 126 7.88 -0.92 8.71
N HIS A 127 7.61 -1.33 7.46
CA HIS A 127 7.74 -2.72 7.03
C HIS A 127 9.20 -3.20 7.08
N ALA A 128 10.14 -2.33 6.67
CA ALA A 128 11.56 -2.65 6.73
C ALA A 128 12.05 -2.77 8.18
N VAL A 129 11.53 -1.94 9.10
CA VAL A 129 11.80 -2.06 10.54
C VAL A 129 11.32 -3.42 11.06
N GLU A 130 10.10 -3.82 10.72
CA GLU A 130 9.55 -5.08 11.22
C GLU A 130 10.26 -6.30 10.62
N LEU A 131 10.59 -6.29 9.33
CA LEU A 131 11.42 -7.32 8.73
C LEU A 131 12.79 -7.42 9.39
N ALA A 132 13.44 -6.29 9.65
CA ALA A 132 14.72 -6.27 10.35
C ALA A 132 14.61 -6.86 11.77
N ARG A 133 13.52 -6.56 12.47
CA ARG A 133 13.22 -7.10 13.82
C ARG A 133 13.09 -8.63 13.77
N VAL A 134 12.25 -9.16 12.86
CA VAL A 134 12.02 -10.61 12.73
C VAL A 134 13.30 -11.34 12.39
N VAL A 135 14.09 -10.84 11.43
CA VAL A 135 15.32 -11.46 10.97
C VAL A 135 16.42 -11.40 12.06
N SER A 136 16.56 -10.23 12.70
CA SER A 136 17.51 -10.03 13.79
C SER A 136 17.21 -10.93 15.00
N ALA A 137 15.92 -11.03 15.39
CA ALA A 137 15.49 -11.91 16.48
C ALA A 137 15.83 -13.38 16.24
N ALA A 138 15.93 -13.79 14.97
CA ALA A 138 16.40 -15.12 14.59
C ALA A 138 17.94 -15.29 14.58
N GLY A 139 18.68 -14.26 14.98
CA GLY A 139 20.15 -14.30 15.04
C GLY A 139 20.84 -14.07 13.69
N VAL A 140 20.15 -13.56 12.68
CA VAL A 140 20.71 -13.26 11.37
C VAL A 140 21.07 -11.78 11.28
N LYS A 141 22.25 -11.46 10.76
CA LYS A 141 22.67 -10.08 10.49
C LYS A 141 21.81 -9.45 9.39
N VAL A 142 21.50 -8.15 9.51
CA VAL A 142 20.72 -7.40 8.54
C VAL A 142 21.49 -6.16 8.06
N ALA A 143 21.66 -6.05 6.76
CA ALA A 143 22.23 -4.90 6.08
C ALA A 143 21.11 -4.18 5.30
N ILE A 144 20.86 -2.92 5.63
CA ILE A 144 19.75 -2.16 5.03
C ILE A 144 20.31 -1.18 3.99
N HIS A 145 19.76 -1.24 2.79
CA HIS A 145 20.09 -0.36 1.67
C HIS A 145 18.93 0.61 1.44
N CYS A 146 19.09 1.83 1.94
CA CYS A 146 18.05 2.84 1.95
C CYS A 146 18.03 3.63 0.64
N PHE A 147 16.88 3.69 -0.02
CA PHE A 147 16.65 4.59 -1.14
C PHE A 147 15.82 5.77 -0.65
N THR A 148 16.39 7.00 -0.70
CA THR A 148 15.64 8.19 -0.27
C THR A 148 14.55 8.50 -1.29
N ASP A 149 13.35 8.81 -0.76
CA ASP A 149 12.22 9.26 -1.54
C ASP A 149 12.32 10.79 -1.82
N GLY A 150 11.29 11.40 -2.25
CA GLY A 150 11.20 12.82 -2.57
C GLY A 150 10.31 13.05 -3.77
N ARG A 151 9.62 11.98 -4.19
CA ARG A 151 8.62 11.98 -5.26
C ARG A 151 7.25 11.60 -4.74
N ASP A 152 7.13 10.49 -4.01
CA ASP A 152 5.88 10.06 -3.39
C ASP A 152 5.67 10.74 -2.02
N THR A 153 6.70 11.40 -1.53
CA THR A 153 6.73 12.18 -0.29
C THR A 153 7.46 13.52 -0.54
N PRO A 154 7.32 14.51 0.36
CA PRO A 154 7.95 15.82 0.15
C PRO A 154 9.46 15.74 -0.11
N PRO A 155 10.00 16.49 -1.10
CA PRO A 155 11.36 16.33 -1.61
C PRO A 155 12.50 16.49 -0.59
N ARG A 156 12.24 17.12 0.57
CA ARG A 156 13.27 17.40 1.59
C ARG A 156 13.02 16.72 2.92
N ALA A 157 12.08 15.76 2.96
CA ALA A 157 11.67 15.10 4.21
C ALA A 157 12.53 13.88 4.60
N ALA A 158 13.46 13.44 3.76
CA ALA A 158 14.31 12.28 4.00
C ALA A 158 15.01 12.28 5.39
N PRO A 159 15.57 13.39 5.91
CA PRO A 159 16.19 13.38 7.24
C PRO A 159 15.23 13.00 8.37
N ASP A 160 13.96 13.38 8.29
CA ASP A 160 12.95 13.01 9.28
C ASP A 160 12.61 11.53 9.21
N TYR A 161 12.54 10.99 8.00
CA TYR A 161 12.30 9.57 7.78
C TYR A 161 13.46 8.71 8.28
N PHE A 162 14.70 9.17 8.07
CA PHE A 162 15.88 8.51 8.62
C PHE A 162 15.86 8.48 10.15
N ARG A 163 15.60 9.60 10.80
CA ARG A 163 15.51 9.66 12.28
C ARG A 163 14.47 8.67 12.82
N ARG A 164 13.29 8.61 12.20
CA ARG A 164 12.26 7.66 12.59
C ARG A 164 12.69 6.22 12.37
N PHE A 165 13.31 5.94 11.23
CA PHE A 165 13.78 4.61 10.89
C PHE A 165 14.88 4.13 11.82
N GLU A 166 15.90 4.96 12.06
CA GLU A 166 16.99 4.67 13.01
C GLU A 166 16.46 4.39 14.42
N ALA A 167 15.48 5.17 14.88
CA ALA A 167 14.82 4.91 16.15
C ALA A 167 14.09 3.55 16.14
N GLY A 168 13.50 3.14 15.03
CA GLY A 168 12.81 1.86 14.87
C GLY A 168 13.72 0.65 14.90
N ILE A 169 14.96 0.79 14.40
CA ILE A 169 15.96 -0.31 14.40
C ILE A 169 16.93 -0.23 15.56
N ALA A 170 16.83 0.81 16.39
CA ALA A 170 17.72 1.00 17.54
C ALA A 170 17.66 -0.21 18.49
N GLY A 171 18.83 -0.69 18.89
CA GLY A 171 18.95 -1.84 19.80
C GLY A 171 18.67 -3.21 19.17
N LEU A 172 18.37 -3.29 17.88
CA LEU A 172 18.27 -4.60 17.19
C LEU A 172 19.65 -5.17 16.92
N PRO A 173 19.99 -6.37 17.44
CA PRO A 173 21.32 -6.94 17.29
C PRO A 173 21.66 -7.23 15.81
N GLY A 174 22.85 -6.82 15.38
CA GLY A 174 23.34 -7.14 14.03
C GLY A 174 22.61 -6.42 12.88
N VAL A 175 21.81 -5.41 13.16
CA VAL A 175 21.13 -4.56 12.17
C VAL A 175 21.94 -3.29 11.92
N SER A 176 22.17 -2.93 10.66
CA SER A 176 22.85 -1.70 10.29
C SER A 176 22.37 -1.16 8.96
N ILE A 177 22.44 0.17 8.79
CA ILE A 177 22.30 0.81 7.50
C ILE A 177 23.62 0.66 6.76
N ALA A 178 23.61 -0.04 5.63
CA ALA A 178 24.79 -0.34 4.82
C ALA A 178 25.05 0.70 3.74
N THR A 179 24.01 1.14 3.05
CA THR A 179 24.11 2.15 2.00
C THR A 179 22.91 3.08 1.97
N VAL A 180 23.13 4.28 1.46
CA VAL A 180 22.09 5.29 1.20
C VAL A 180 22.27 5.82 -0.20
N THR A 181 21.20 5.85 -1.00
CA THR A 181 21.19 6.46 -2.32
C THR A 181 19.83 7.12 -2.58
N GLY A 182 19.75 8.00 -3.56
CA GLY A 182 18.48 8.57 -4.01
C GLY A 182 17.72 7.63 -4.92
N ARG A 183 16.39 7.63 -4.86
CA ARG A 183 15.55 6.84 -5.78
C ARG A 183 15.79 7.15 -7.24
N TYR A 184 16.20 8.38 -7.56
CA TYR A 184 16.54 8.76 -8.92
C TYR A 184 17.57 7.81 -9.53
N PHE A 185 18.64 7.49 -8.78
CA PHE A 185 19.69 6.59 -9.23
C PHE A 185 19.36 5.10 -9.02
N ALA A 186 18.57 4.79 -8.01
CA ALA A 186 18.30 3.40 -7.64
C ALA A 186 17.16 2.77 -8.46
N MET A 187 16.18 3.56 -8.93
CA MET A 187 14.98 2.99 -9.53
C MET A 187 14.25 3.85 -10.55
N ASP A 188 14.38 5.20 -10.55
CA ASP A 188 13.48 6.02 -11.35
C ASP A 188 14.01 6.28 -12.76
N ARG A 189 15.31 6.51 -12.90
CA ARG A 189 15.94 6.88 -14.17
C ARG A 189 17.39 6.45 -14.24
N ASP A 190 17.79 6.32 -15.44
CA ASP A 190 19.13 6.27 -15.98
C ASP A 190 19.72 7.68 -16.16
#